data_55510826dfbcdb16d3ce2724507a5eda
#
_entry.id   55510826dfbcdb16d3ce2724507a5eda
#
_cell.length_a   1.000
_cell.length_b   1.000
_cell.length_c   1.000
_cell.angle_alpha   90.00
_cell.angle_beta   90.00
_cell.angle_gamma   90.00
#
_symmetry.space_group_name_H-M   'P 1'
#
loop_
_entity.id
_entity.type
_entity.pdbx_description
1 polymer ?
#
loop_
_entity_poly.entity_id
_entity_poly.type
_entity_poly.pdbx_seq_one_letter_code
_entity_poly.pdbx_strand_id
1 'polypeptide(L)'
;MGNYFCYHLHSDLSNAVTNIDSVTKYHEYIERAKECGMRALAFSEHGSVMEWWHKKSAIEAAGMKYAHSAEAYLTTTLEEKVRDNLHCVLMAKNYEGFLELNRLISGSFNRKDNHYYYVPRISFDELFATSDNILITTACIGGVFGKGDDDTQERFLEFLVKNKHRCFLEVGHHMDDRQVSYNRRLYRLSQQTGIPLIAGTDTHVLNEVHEKGRSILQTSKDIFFDGEERWDLKFKTYDELVEAYRVQASLPEEVYLQAIENTNVLADMVEEFSLDRGTKYPHIYEHPEKAFKEKVLEAMNNHPYALKNHDERELRDVLNEEFKVYQATQSIDFMLLQTYLREWERENDIQCGYGRGSVSGSMIAYLLGITQMDSMRYGLNFFRFMNPSRVTNADIDTDYSGKDRDKVKQFLLRDKMNLPNIRSAEIITFNTIALRGAIRDVCRALYRDNREVNYIQIADKICNEAELHEEKAREDYPEVFMYVDIVNGTIVSIG
;
A
#
# COMPACT_ATOMS: atom_id res chain seq x y z
N MET A 1 -20.86 10.45 24.54
CA MET A 1 -20.56 9.10 24.01
C MET A 1 -19.09 8.83 24.23
N GLY A 2 -18.74 7.65 24.74
CA GLY A 2 -17.35 7.23 24.81
C GLY A 2 -16.77 7.08 23.41
N ASN A 3 -15.46 7.19 23.28
CA ASN A 3 -14.74 7.06 22.02
C ASN A 3 -13.45 6.27 22.24
N TYR A 4 -12.95 5.63 21.18
CA TYR A 4 -11.67 4.94 21.18
C TYR A 4 -10.99 5.09 19.83
N PHE A 5 -9.72 4.79 19.77
CA PHE A 5 -8.93 4.76 18.53
C PHE A 5 -8.78 3.33 18.04
N CYS A 6 -9.45 2.99 16.91
CA CYS A 6 -9.26 1.72 16.26
C CYS A 6 -7.92 1.75 15.49
N TYR A 7 -6.89 1.16 16.07
CA TYR A 7 -5.54 1.18 15.52
C TYR A 7 -5.08 -0.18 14.95
N HIS A 8 -5.60 -1.30 15.48
CA HIS A 8 -5.33 -2.64 14.99
C HIS A 8 -6.48 -3.08 14.09
N LEU A 9 -6.33 -2.79 12.80
CA LEU A 9 -7.37 -2.84 11.77
C LEU A 9 -6.78 -3.25 10.43
N HIS A 10 -7.40 -4.23 9.77
CA HIS A 10 -6.99 -4.82 8.51
C HIS A 10 -8.03 -4.61 7.43
N SER A 11 -7.62 -4.06 6.29
CA SER A 11 -8.42 -4.01 5.08
C SER A 11 -8.03 -5.14 4.12
N ASP A 12 -8.70 -5.22 2.98
CA ASP A 12 -8.34 -6.18 1.92
C ASP A 12 -6.93 -5.99 1.34
N LEU A 13 -6.23 -4.91 1.69
CA LEU A 13 -4.82 -4.71 1.38
C LEU A 13 -3.90 -5.69 2.13
N SER A 14 -4.31 -6.20 3.29
CA SER A 14 -3.59 -7.27 4.00
C SER A 14 -3.46 -8.54 3.18
N ASN A 15 -4.42 -8.83 2.30
CA ASN A 15 -4.39 -9.99 1.40
C ASN A 15 -3.22 -9.95 0.40
N ALA A 16 -2.62 -8.79 0.17
CA ALA A 16 -1.44 -8.65 -0.68
C ALA A 16 -0.19 -9.36 -0.10
N VAL A 17 -0.18 -9.61 1.21
CA VAL A 17 0.91 -10.26 1.94
C VAL A 17 0.52 -11.64 2.46
N THR A 18 -0.73 -11.79 2.89
CA THR A 18 -1.28 -13.04 3.45
C THR A 18 -2.25 -13.69 2.47
N ASN A 19 -2.84 -14.81 2.87
CA ASN A 19 -4.03 -15.34 2.21
C ASN A 19 -5.24 -14.43 2.50
N ILE A 20 -6.40 -14.73 1.87
CA ILE A 20 -7.64 -13.94 2.05
C ILE A 20 -7.97 -13.78 3.54
N ASP A 21 -7.73 -12.59 4.04
CA ASP A 21 -7.85 -12.24 5.44
C ASP A 21 -8.94 -11.19 5.70
N SER A 22 -9.14 -10.27 4.76
CA SER A 22 -10.21 -9.29 4.78
C SER A 22 -10.84 -9.12 3.40
N VAL A 23 -12.10 -8.69 3.34
CA VAL A 23 -12.82 -8.27 2.12
C VAL A 23 -13.27 -6.83 2.19
N THR A 24 -13.10 -6.19 3.35
CA THR A 24 -13.52 -4.81 3.59
C THR A 24 -12.49 -3.83 3.04
N LYS A 25 -12.94 -2.86 2.24
CA LYS A 25 -12.09 -1.81 1.69
C LYS A 25 -11.79 -0.74 2.75
N TYR A 26 -10.62 -0.12 2.69
CA TYR A 26 -10.22 0.90 3.68
C TYR A 26 -11.19 2.09 3.74
N HIS A 27 -11.80 2.49 2.63
CA HIS A 27 -12.76 3.61 2.61
C HIS A 27 -14.07 3.30 3.36
N GLU A 28 -14.52 2.03 3.37
CA GLU A 28 -15.71 1.61 4.11
C GLU A 28 -15.49 1.72 5.63
N TYR A 29 -14.28 1.34 6.09
CA TYR A 29 -13.89 1.54 7.49
C TYR A 29 -13.78 3.02 7.87
N ILE A 30 -13.27 3.86 6.97
CA ILE A 30 -13.16 5.31 7.22
C ILE A 30 -14.53 5.93 7.40
N GLU A 31 -15.51 5.60 6.56
CA GLU A 31 -16.89 6.07 6.71
C GLU A 31 -17.50 5.58 8.03
N ARG A 32 -17.31 4.29 8.37
CA ARG A 32 -17.81 3.73 9.62
C ARG A 32 -17.17 4.38 10.85
N ALA A 33 -15.87 4.59 10.85
CA ALA A 33 -15.15 5.28 11.93
C ALA A 33 -15.67 6.70 12.15
N LYS A 34 -15.92 7.42 11.03
CA LYS A 34 -16.54 8.76 11.07
C LYS A 34 -17.94 8.73 11.67
N GLU A 35 -18.80 7.79 11.28
CA GLU A 35 -20.14 7.59 11.86
C GLU A 35 -20.06 7.33 13.37
N CYS A 36 -19.06 6.56 13.82
CA CYS A 36 -18.81 6.30 15.23
C CYS A 36 -18.20 7.48 16.00
N GLY A 37 -17.90 8.60 15.31
CA GLY A 37 -17.29 9.79 15.93
C GLY A 37 -15.84 9.57 16.36
N MET A 38 -15.10 8.66 15.74
CA MET A 38 -13.69 8.45 16.03
C MET A 38 -12.87 9.67 15.64
N ARG A 39 -11.88 10.03 16.46
CA ARG A 39 -11.00 11.17 16.20
C ARG A 39 -9.69 10.81 15.47
N ALA A 40 -9.36 9.53 15.42
CA ALA A 40 -8.18 8.99 14.77
C ALA A 40 -8.48 7.60 14.20
N LEU A 41 -7.73 7.20 13.18
CA LEU A 41 -7.79 5.87 12.58
C LEU A 41 -6.41 5.44 12.09
N ALA A 42 -6.08 4.15 12.26
CA ALA A 42 -4.92 3.53 11.65
C ALA A 42 -5.31 2.22 10.97
N PHE A 43 -4.53 1.85 9.98
CA PHE A 43 -4.56 0.54 9.36
C PHE A 43 -3.24 -0.16 9.64
N SER A 44 -3.30 -1.26 10.39
CA SER A 44 -2.14 -2.09 10.71
C SER A 44 -2.09 -3.31 9.80
N GLU A 45 -2.01 -3.05 8.48
CA GLU A 45 -1.99 -4.12 7.49
C GLU A 45 -0.85 -5.10 7.74
N HIS A 46 -1.05 -6.37 7.44
CA HIS A 46 -0.05 -7.43 7.59
C HIS A 46 1.23 -7.12 6.80
N GLY A 47 2.34 -6.91 7.51
CA GLY A 47 3.67 -6.72 6.97
C GLY A 47 3.79 -5.60 5.94
N SER A 48 2.85 -4.67 5.86
CA SER A 48 2.84 -3.65 4.82
C SER A 48 2.23 -2.32 5.26
N VAL A 49 2.54 -1.27 4.49
CA VAL A 49 1.95 0.07 4.61
C VAL A 49 1.31 0.50 3.28
N MET A 50 0.83 -0.44 2.49
CA MET A 50 0.30 -0.21 1.15
C MET A 50 -0.85 0.79 1.18
N GLU A 51 -0.98 1.58 0.09
CA GLU A 51 -1.99 2.64 -0.06
C GLU A 51 -1.99 3.69 1.06
N TRP A 52 -0.91 3.79 1.85
CA TRP A 52 -0.84 4.73 2.98
C TRP A 52 -1.16 6.17 2.60
N TRP A 53 -0.79 6.59 1.38
CA TRP A 53 -1.06 7.94 0.88
C TRP A 53 -2.56 8.20 0.69
N HIS A 54 -3.25 7.26 0.07
CA HIS A 54 -4.70 7.35 -0.15
C HIS A 54 -5.46 7.23 1.18
N LYS A 55 -5.04 6.31 2.07
CA LYS A 55 -5.57 6.18 3.43
C LYS A 55 -5.42 7.48 4.22
N LYS A 56 -4.19 8.06 4.25
CA LYS A 56 -3.94 9.35 4.91
C LYS A 56 -4.84 10.44 4.39
N SER A 57 -4.90 10.60 3.07
CA SER A 57 -5.70 11.65 2.43
C SER A 57 -7.20 11.49 2.72
N ALA A 58 -7.72 10.26 2.71
CA ALA A 58 -9.13 9.98 2.97
C ALA A 58 -9.49 10.16 4.46
N ILE A 59 -8.65 9.70 5.39
CA ILE A 59 -8.85 9.85 6.84
C ILE A 59 -8.84 11.33 7.23
N GLU A 60 -7.88 12.11 6.73
CA GLU A 60 -7.80 13.55 7.00
C GLU A 60 -8.98 14.31 6.38
N ALA A 61 -9.42 13.95 5.18
CA ALA A 61 -10.62 14.51 4.55
C ALA A 61 -11.90 14.19 5.33
N ALA A 62 -11.94 13.07 6.04
CA ALA A 62 -13.04 12.71 6.95
C ALA A 62 -12.98 13.43 8.30
N GLY A 63 -11.95 14.26 8.55
CA GLY A 63 -11.77 15.03 9.78
C GLY A 63 -11.14 14.24 10.93
N MET A 64 -10.48 13.13 10.62
CA MET A 64 -9.80 12.28 11.60
C MET A 64 -8.28 12.39 11.47
N LYS A 65 -7.55 12.12 12.56
CA LYS A 65 -6.10 12.01 12.55
C LYS A 65 -5.68 10.68 11.92
N TYR A 66 -4.76 10.73 10.96
CA TYR A 66 -4.12 9.54 10.41
C TYR A 66 -2.94 9.11 11.28
N ALA A 67 -2.88 7.83 11.64
CA ALA A 67 -1.70 7.23 12.24
C ALA A 67 -1.11 6.19 11.28
N HIS A 68 0.19 6.34 10.96
CA HIS A 68 0.91 5.46 10.05
C HIS A 68 1.38 4.20 10.78
N SER A 69 0.87 3.04 10.41
CA SER A 69 1.01 1.80 11.16
C SER A 69 1.15 0.58 10.24
N ALA A 70 1.70 -0.49 10.77
CA ALA A 70 1.72 -1.82 10.18
C ALA A 70 1.75 -2.88 11.29
N GLU A 71 1.11 -4.01 11.09
CA GLU A 71 1.36 -5.22 11.88
C GLU A 71 2.55 -5.97 11.26
N ALA A 72 3.73 -5.77 11.85
CA ALA A 72 4.96 -6.41 11.40
C ALA A 72 5.03 -7.87 11.84
N TYR A 73 5.65 -8.71 11.02
CA TYR A 73 6.05 -10.05 11.39
C TYR A 73 7.48 -10.06 11.90
N LEU A 74 7.69 -10.48 13.14
CA LEU A 74 9.00 -10.61 13.74
C LEU A 74 9.55 -12.02 13.54
N THR A 75 10.86 -12.12 13.32
CA THR A 75 11.58 -13.39 13.26
C THR A 75 12.76 -13.40 14.22
N THR A 76 12.99 -14.55 14.83
CA THR A 76 14.09 -14.76 15.76
C THR A 76 15.46 -14.80 15.07
N THR A 77 15.49 -15.12 13.77
CA THR A 77 16.73 -15.18 12.99
C THR A 77 16.51 -14.90 11.50
N LEU A 78 17.49 -14.28 10.87
CA LEU A 78 17.62 -14.15 9.43
C LEU A 78 18.71 -15.06 8.84
N GLU A 79 19.47 -15.78 9.67
CA GLU A 79 20.51 -16.72 9.22
C GLU A 79 19.89 -17.97 8.60
N GLU A 80 18.74 -18.37 9.10
CA GLU A 80 17.99 -19.53 8.65
C GLU A 80 16.56 -19.15 8.20
N LYS A 81 15.96 -20.01 7.40
CA LYS A 81 14.55 -19.86 6.97
C LYS A 81 13.62 -20.47 8.03
N VAL A 82 13.38 -19.73 9.11
CA VAL A 82 12.44 -20.11 10.16
C VAL A 82 11.07 -19.48 9.88
N ARG A 83 9.99 -20.19 10.15
CA ARG A 83 8.61 -19.72 9.98
C ARG A 83 7.96 -19.44 11.34
N ASP A 84 8.49 -18.47 12.06
CA ASP A 84 8.01 -18.03 13.37
C ASP A 84 6.95 -16.92 13.30
N ASN A 85 7.09 -15.94 12.42
CA ASN A 85 6.08 -14.91 12.07
C ASN A 85 5.31 -14.38 13.30
N LEU A 86 6.02 -13.81 14.29
CA LEU A 86 5.44 -13.28 15.51
C LEU A 86 4.92 -11.86 15.26
N HIS A 87 3.67 -11.59 15.57
CA HIS A 87 3.04 -10.30 15.29
C HIS A 87 3.49 -9.21 16.25
N CYS A 88 3.62 -7.98 15.75
CA CYS A 88 3.89 -6.78 16.51
C CYS A 88 3.37 -5.56 15.75
N VAL A 89 2.53 -4.73 16.36
CA VAL A 89 2.08 -3.51 15.71
C VAL A 89 3.10 -2.40 15.94
N LEU A 90 3.58 -1.82 14.86
CA LEU A 90 4.49 -0.68 14.84
C LEU A 90 3.76 0.53 14.28
N MET A 91 3.87 1.67 14.97
CA MET A 91 3.21 2.91 14.56
C MET A 91 4.19 4.08 14.62
N ALA A 92 4.20 4.90 13.58
CA ALA A 92 5.01 6.10 13.53
C ALA A 92 4.45 7.17 14.47
N LYS A 93 5.29 7.70 15.36
CA LYS A 93 4.94 8.82 16.22
C LYS A 93 4.88 10.14 15.47
N ASN A 94 5.80 10.37 14.53
CA ASN A 94 6.00 11.60 13.78
C ASN A 94 6.57 11.32 12.39
N TYR A 95 7.03 12.35 11.68
CA TYR A 95 7.59 12.21 10.33
C TYR A 95 8.87 11.37 10.29
N GLU A 96 9.75 11.49 11.27
CA GLU A 96 10.96 10.65 11.39
C GLU A 96 10.57 9.18 11.58
N GLY A 97 9.59 8.90 12.44
CA GLY A 97 9.01 7.57 12.62
C GLY A 97 8.35 7.03 11.34
N PHE A 98 7.66 7.88 10.57
CA PHE A 98 7.11 7.51 9.27
C PHE A 98 8.22 7.05 8.30
N LEU A 99 9.33 7.78 8.23
CA LEU A 99 10.47 7.40 7.40
C LEU A 99 11.16 6.12 7.89
N GLU A 100 11.25 5.96 9.20
CA GLU A 100 11.83 4.76 9.83
C GLU A 100 10.98 3.53 9.58
N LEU A 101 9.66 3.60 9.82
CA LEU A 101 8.74 2.49 9.57
C LEU A 101 8.73 2.07 8.09
N ASN A 102 8.70 3.03 7.18
CA ASN A 102 8.78 2.74 5.75
C ASN A 102 10.09 2.02 5.37
N ARG A 103 11.23 2.36 6.00
CA ARG A 103 12.50 1.65 5.76
C ARG A 103 12.46 0.22 6.28
N LEU A 104 11.94 0.01 7.49
CA LEU A 104 11.79 -1.32 8.09
C LEU A 104 10.90 -2.21 7.22
N ILE A 105 9.71 -1.73 6.87
CA ILE A 105 8.76 -2.47 6.03
C ILE A 105 9.35 -2.71 4.63
N SER A 106 9.99 -1.74 4.00
CA SER A 106 10.64 -1.96 2.70
C SER A 106 11.77 -2.98 2.77
N GLY A 107 12.57 -2.95 3.85
CA GLY A 107 13.63 -3.94 4.12
C GLY A 107 13.08 -5.35 4.26
N SER A 108 11.94 -5.52 4.92
CA SER A 108 11.32 -6.82 5.17
C SER A 108 10.91 -7.58 3.89
N PHE A 109 10.75 -6.89 2.75
CA PHE A 109 10.48 -7.51 1.45
C PHE A 109 11.74 -8.03 0.73
N ASN A 110 12.93 -7.87 1.31
CA ASN A 110 14.15 -8.34 0.68
C ASN A 110 14.22 -9.87 0.68
N ARG A 111 14.35 -10.45 -0.51
CA ARG A 111 14.38 -11.91 -0.70
C ARG A 111 15.78 -12.50 -0.65
N LYS A 112 16.84 -11.66 -0.62
CA LYS A 112 18.23 -12.12 -0.73
C LYS A 112 18.88 -12.43 0.62
N ASP A 113 18.34 -11.87 1.69
CA ASP A 113 18.87 -11.93 3.05
C ASP A 113 17.90 -12.58 4.05
N ASN A 114 16.95 -13.37 3.54
CA ASN A 114 15.92 -14.08 4.28
C ASN A 114 14.87 -13.21 5.01
N HIS A 115 14.84 -11.90 4.81
CA HIS A 115 13.75 -11.08 5.34
C HIS A 115 12.40 -11.53 4.79
N TYR A 116 12.29 -11.73 3.48
CA TYR A 116 11.08 -12.31 2.90
C TYR A 116 11.15 -13.84 2.87
N TYR A 117 10.41 -14.49 3.76
CA TYR A 117 10.19 -15.94 3.74
C TYR A 117 8.72 -16.25 4.04
N TYR A 118 7.93 -16.56 2.99
CA TYR A 118 6.47 -16.60 2.95
C TYR A 118 5.81 -15.24 3.15
N VAL A 119 6.21 -14.48 4.17
CA VAL A 119 5.77 -13.12 4.48
C VAL A 119 6.99 -12.21 4.68
N PRO A 120 6.84 -10.88 4.56
CA PRO A 120 7.91 -9.93 4.90
C PRO A 120 8.15 -9.91 6.41
N ARG A 121 9.40 -10.01 6.85
CA ARG A 121 9.75 -10.14 8.28
C ARG A 121 10.79 -9.11 8.68
N ILE A 122 10.74 -8.73 9.95
CA ILE A 122 11.71 -7.86 10.64
C ILE A 122 12.38 -8.70 11.72
N SER A 123 13.69 -8.64 11.88
CA SER A 123 14.38 -9.29 12.97
C SER A 123 14.16 -8.59 14.31
N PHE A 124 14.34 -9.31 15.42
CA PHE A 124 14.32 -8.68 16.74
C PHE A 124 15.42 -7.62 16.90
N ASP A 125 16.58 -7.79 16.29
CA ASP A 125 17.65 -6.80 16.37
C ASP A 125 17.26 -5.49 15.69
N GLU A 126 16.56 -5.55 14.54
CA GLU A 126 16.00 -4.36 13.88
C GLU A 126 14.91 -3.71 14.72
N LEU A 127 14.01 -4.49 15.32
CA LEU A 127 13.01 -3.95 16.25
C LEU A 127 13.68 -3.27 17.46
N PHE A 128 14.69 -3.90 18.05
CA PHE A 128 15.40 -3.37 19.22
C PHE A 128 16.21 -2.11 18.89
N ALA A 129 16.59 -1.92 17.65
CA ALA A 129 17.27 -0.73 17.15
C ALA A 129 16.30 0.43 16.80
N THR A 130 14.98 0.24 16.90
CA THR A 130 14.02 1.31 16.60
C THR A 130 14.15 2.49 17.56
N SER A 131 14.00 3.70 17.02
CA SER A 131 14.05 4.95 17.79
C SER A 131 12.76 5.18 18.60
N ASP A 132 12.78 6.21 19.44
CA ASP A 132 11.59 6.66 20.20
C ASP A 132 10.49 7.26 19.29
N ASN A 133 10.74 7.34 17.99
CA ASN A 133 9.74 7.76 17.01
C ASN A 133 8.83 6.61 16.55
N ILE A 134 9.08 5.37 17.01
CA ILE A 134 8.23 4.20 16.76
C ILE A 134 7.49 3.82 18.05
N LEU A 135 6.17 3.89 18.03
CA LEU A 135 5.28 3.37 19.09
C LEU A 135 5.01 1.90 18.82
N ILE A 136 4.91 1.10 19.89
CA ILE A 136 4.85 -0.37 19.79
C ILE A 136 3.70 -0.91 20.61
N THR A 137 2.88 -1.79 20.01
CA THR A 137 1.97 -2.67 20.77
C THR A 137 2.33 -4.14 20.53
N THR A 138 2.01 -4.99 21.48
CA THR A 138 2.40 -6.41 21.42
C THR A 138 1.56 -7.26 20.48
N ALA A 139 0.62 -6.63 19.77
CA ALA A 139 -0.35 -7.26 18.87
C ALA A 139 -1.22 -8.33 19.56
N CYS A 140 -1.96 -9.09 18.75
CA CYS A 140 -2.89 -10.13 19.20
C CYS A 140 -2.18 -11.37 19.79
N ILE A 141 -2.93 -12.45 20.04
CA ILE A 141 -2.35 -13.74 20.49
C ILE A 141 -1.39 -14.37 19.46
N GLY A 142 -1.35 -13.85 18.22
CA GLY A 142 -0.35 -14.19 17.21
C GLY A 142 1.03 -13.59 17.49
N GLY A 143 1.13 -12.68 18.45
CA GLY A 143 2.35 -11.98 18.83
C GLY A 143 3.30 -12.79 19.70
N VAL A 144 4.37 -12.11 20.15
CA VAL A 144 5.48 -12.74 20.90
C VAL A 144 5.02 -13.44 22.17
N PHE A 145 4.14 -12.83 22.95
CA PHE A 145 3.66 -13.43 24.21
C PHE A 145 2.68 -14.59 24.02
N GLY A 146 2.13 -14.77 22.83
CA GLY A 146 1.22 -15.87 22.51
C GLY A 146 1.89 -17.06 21.84
N LYS A 147 2.91 -16.81 21.01
CA LYS A 147 3.56 -17.83 20.17
C LYS A 147 5.08 -17.98 20.36
N GLY A 148 5.77 -16.97 20.90
CA GLY A 148 7.21 -17.04 21.13
C GLY A 148 7.57 -18.07 22.20
N ASP A 149 8.77 -18.64 22.13
CA ASP A 149 9.33 -19.43 23.21
C ASP A 149 9.72 -18.55 24.42
N ASP A 150 10.08 -19.18 25.53
CA ASP A 150 10.34 -18.47 26.78
C ASP A 150 11.51 -17.48 26.67
N ASP A 151 12.58 -17.84 25.97
CA ASP A 151 13.77 -16.98 25.76
C ASP A 151 13.40 -15.75 24.90
N THR A 152 12.68 -15.96 23.81
CA THR A 152 12.19 -14.88 22.95
C THR A 152 11.27 -13.92 23.70
N GLN A 153 10.36 -14.45 24.52
CA GLN A 153 9.46 -13.66 25.35
C GLN A 153 10.20 -12.85 26.41
N GLU A 154 11.21 -13.43 27.07
CA GLU A 154 12.02 -12.75 28.08
C GLU A 154 12.81 -11.58 27.46
N ARG A 155 13.52 -11.81 26.36
CA ARG A 155 14.25 -10.77 25.62
C ARG A 155 13.33 -9.64 25.15
N PHE A 156 12.16 -9.98 24.64
CA PHE A 156 11.18 -8.99 24.21
C PHE A 156 10.64 -8.17 25.40
N LEU A 157 10.32 -8.83 26.51
CA LEU A 157 9.87 -8.15 27.72
C LEU A 157 10.92 -7.19 28.28
N GLU A 158 12.19 -7.57 28.30
CA GLU A 158 13.29 -6.68 28.70
C GLU A 158 13.36 -5.44 27.83
N PHE A 159 13.20 -5.59 26.51
CA PHE A 159 13.15 -4.47 25.60
C PHE A 159 11.96 -3.56 25.88
N LEU A 160 10.75 -4.13 26.06
CA LEU A 160 9.55 -3.35 26.36
C LEU A 160 9.66 -2.58 27.68
N VAL A 161 10.24 -3.18 28.73
CA VAL A 161 10.46 -2.53 30.04
C VAL A 161 11.39 -1.33 29.90
N LYS A 162 12.48 -1.46 29.13
CA LYS A 162 13.41 -0.35 28.85
C LYS A 162 12.76 0.77 28.08
N ASN A 163 11.75 0.45 27.26
CA ASN A 163 11.07 1.37 26.36
C ASN A 163 9.60 1.61 26.74
N LYS A 164 9.20 1.40 27.97
CA LYS A 164 7.79 1.45 28.40
C LYS A 164 7.05 2.76 28.12
N HIS A 165 7.79 3.84 27.90
CA HIS A 165 7.23 5.16 27.54
C HIS A 165 6.62 5.20 26.13
N ARG A 166 6.90 4.20 25.28
CA ARG A 166 6.41 4.08 23.90
C ARG A 166 5.81 2.71 23.58
N CYS A 167 5.59 1.88 24.59
CA CYS A 167 5.15 0.49 24.44
C CYS A 167 3.85 0.23 25.19
N PHE A 168 3.01 -0.66 24.66
CA PHE A 168 1.76 -1.08 25.25
C PHE A 168 1.60 -2.62 25.14
N LEU A 169 0.99 -3.23 26.15
CA LEU A 169 0.58 -4.63 26.11
C LEU A 169 -0.85 -4.72 25.59
N GLU A 170 -1.04 -5.34 24.43
CA GLU A 170 -2.33 -5.39 23.75
C GLU A 170 -3.19 -6.55 24.27
N VAL A 171 -4.41 -6.23 24.72
CA VAL A 171 -5.45 -7.17 25.13
C VAL A 171 -6.61 -7.16 24.14
N GLY A 172 -7.18 -8.32 23.84
CA GLY A 172 -8.27 -8.51 22.88
C GLY A 172 -9.59 -8.90 23.55
N HIS A 173 -10.69 -8.67 22.87
CA HIS A 173 -12.07 -8.91 23.35
C HIS A 173 -12.68 -10.24 22.87
N HIS A 174 -11.92 -11.06 22.13
CA HIS A 174 -12.44 -12.31 21.56
C HIS A 174 -12.79 -13.34 22.64
N MET A 175 -13.84 -14.15 22.37
CA MET A 175 -14.40 -15.13 23.32
C MET A 175 -13.68 -16.50 23.32
N ASP A 176 -12.45 -16.57 22.85
CA ASP A 176 -11.61 -17.76 22.89
C ASP A 176 -10.92 -17.90 24.26
N ASP A 177 -10.89 -19.10 24.85
CA ASP A 177 -10.28 -19.36 26.14
C ASP A 177 -8.77 -19.03 26.19
N ARG A 178 -8.09 -19.14 25.05
CA ARG A 178 -6.70 -18.72 24.89
C ARG A 178 -6.57 -17.22 25.06
N GLN A 179 -7.49 -16.43 24.44
CA GLN A 179 -7.51 -14.98 24.59
C GLN A 179 -7.78 -14.54 26.03
N VAL A 180 -8.73 -15.19 26.70
CA VAL A 180 -9.02 -14.93 28.13
C VAL A 180 -7.77 -15.18 28.99
N SER A 181 -7.08 -16.30 28.78
CA SER A 181 -5.86 -16.65 29.51
C SER A 181 -4.71 -15.68 29.19
N TYR A 182 -4.59 -15.27 27.93
CA TYR A 182 -3.63 -14.30 27.44
C TYR A 182 -3.84 -12.91 28.10
N ASN A 183 -5.05 -12.39 28.10
CA ASN A 183 -5.39 -11.12 28.75
C ASN A 183 -5.03 -11.11 30.23
N ARG A 184 -5.37 -12.18 30.97
CA ARG A 184 -5.01 -12.32 32.39
C ARG A 184 -3.51 -12.35 32.63
N ARG A 185 -2.75 -12.97 31.70
CA ARG A 185 -1.29 -12.97 31.76
C ARG A 185 -0.74 -11.57 31.53
N LEU A 186 -1.18 -10.87 30.49
CA LEU A 186 -0.73 -9.50 30.18
C LEU A 186 -1.10 -8.52 31.29
N TYR A 187 -2.23 -8.69 31.94
CA TYR A 187 -2.61 -7.86 33.09
C TYR A 187 -1.60 -8.04 34.24
N ARG A 188 -1.21 -9.27 34.57
CA ARG A 188 -0.15 -9.51 35.57
C ARG A 188 1.19 -8.91 35.16
N LEU A 189 1.58 -9.03 33.89
CA LEU A 189 2.81 -8.40 33.37
C LEU A 189 2.73 -6.87 33.47
N SER A 190 1.59 -6.27 33.14
CA SER A 190 1.38 -4.82 33.29
C SER A 190 1.56 -4.37 34.73
N GLN A 191 0.99 -5.10 35.70
CA GLN A 191 1.15 -4.80 37.13
C GLN A 191 2.61 -4.89 37.60
N GLN A 192 3.38 -5.86 37.08
CA GLN A 192 4.77 -6.09 37.45
C GLN A 192 5.73 -5.09 36.82
N THR A 193 5.48 -4.69 35.58
CA THR A 193 6.44 -3.89 34.78
C THR A 193 6.06 -2.41 34.71
N GLY A 194 4.79 -2.09 34.93
CA GLY A 194 4.25 -0.75 34.73
C GLY A 194 4.06 -0.38 33.25
N ILE A 195 4.13 -1.35 32.33
CA ILE A 195 3.76 -1.14 30.92
C ILE A 195 2.23 -1.10 30.83
N PRO A 196 1.61 -0.05 30.25
CA PRO A 196 0.15 0.06 30.19
C PRO A 196 -0.47 -0.99 29.26
N LEU A 197 -1.67 -1.47 29.64
CA LEU A 197 -2.52 -2.25 28.75
C LEU A 197 -3.17 -1.35 27.70
N ILE A 198 -3.43 -1.89 26.51
CA ILE A 198 -4.19 -1.22 25.45
C ILE A 198 -5.18 -2.21 24.81
N ALA A 199 -6.36 -1.74 24.46
CA ALA A 199 -7.37 -2.56 23.79
C ALA A 199 -7.10 -2.64 22.29
N GLY A 200 -6.73 -3.83 21.79
CA GLY A 200 -6.68 -4.13 20.37
C GLY A 200 -7.97 -4.79 19.90
N THR A 201 -8.46 -4.42 18.73
CA THR A 201 -9.66 -5.02 18.14
C THR A 201 -9.36 -6.09 17.12
N ASP A 202 -8.18 -6.05 16.52
CA ASP A 202 -7.75 -6.98 15.47
C ASP A 202 -8.86 -7.17 14.40
N THR A 203 -9.38 -6.02 13.95
CA THR A 203 -10.59 -5.97 13.12
C THR A 203 -10.26 -6.36 11.68
N HIS A 204 -11.01 -7.30 11.12
CA HIS A 204 -10.83 -7.79 9.74
C HIS A 204 -12.07 -7.64 8.87
N VAL A 205 -13.23 -7.33 9.45
CA VAL A 205 -14.49 -7.16 8.72
C VAL A 205 -15.30 -6.01 9.27
N LEU A 206 -16.07 -5.35 8.41
CA LEU A 206 -16.90 -4.20 8.81
C LEU A 206 -18.09 -4.62 9.66
N ASN A 207 -18.79 -5.69 9.26
CA ASN A 207 -20.04 -6.14 9.86
C ASN A 207 -20.32 -7.61 9.50
N GLU A 208 -21.48 -8.14 9.88
CA GLU A 208 -21.89 -9.52 9.64
C GLU A 208 -21.96 -9.89 8.15
N VAL A 209 -22.34 -8.96 7.28
CA VAL A 209 -22.41 -9.22 5.83
C VAL A 209 -20.99 -9.38 5.27
N HIS A 210 -20.04 -8.55 5.70
CA HIS A 210 -18.62 -8.66 5.32
C HIS A 210 -17.98 -9.91 5.92
N GLU A 211 -18.32 -10.29 7.16
CA GLU A 211 -17.88 -11.54 7.79
C GLU A 211 -18.30 -12.75 6.95
N LYS A 212 -19.56 -12.77 6.52
CA LYS A 212 -20.06 -13.83 5.64
C LYS A 212 -19.39 -13.77 4.26
N GLY A 213 -19.19 -12.61 3.68
CA GLY A 213 -18.46 -12.42 2.41
C GLY A 213 -17.02 -12.93 2.48
N ARG A 214 -16.31 -12.64 3.58
CA ARG A 214 -14.97 -13.17 3.88
C ARG A 214 -14.98 -14.71 3.95
N SER A 215 -15.90 -15.29 4.72
CA SER A 215 -16.07 -16.73 4.86
C SER A 215 -16.38 -17.41 3.50
N ILE A 216 -17.22 -16.79 2.68
CA ILE A 216 -17.53 -17.27 1.32
C ILE A 216 -16.27 -17.29 0.47
N LEU A 217 -15.49 -16.22 0.46
CA LEU A 217 -14.27 -16.15 -0.35
C LEU A 217 -13.21 -17.13 0.13
N GLN A 218 -13.02 -17.27 1.44
CA GLN A 218 -12.12 -18.27 2.03
C GLN A 218 -12.54 -19.69 1.65
N THR A 219 -13.82 -20.02 1.80
CA THR A 219 -14.37 -21.32 1.40
C THR A 219 -14.16 -21.61 -0.08
N SER A 220 -14.36 -20.62 -0.95
CA SER A 220 -14.14 -20.77 -2.39
C SER A 220 -12.68 -21.03 -2.77
N LYS A 221 -11.73 -20.58 -1.94
CA LYS A 221 -10.29 -20.76 -2.14
C LYS A 221 -9.69 -21.89 -1.31
N ASP A 222 -10.52 -22.66 -0.59
CA ASP A 222 -10.12 -23.73 0.33
C ASP A 222 -9.11 -23.22 1.42
N ILE A 223 -9.35 -22.00 1.93
CA ILE A 223 -8.57 -21.37 3.00
C ILE A 223 -9.31 -21.55 4.32
N PHE A 224 -8.59 -22.01 5.35
CA PHE A 224 -9.12 -22.23 6.69
C PHE A 224 -8.13 -21.67 7.71
N PHE A 225 -8.65 -20.90 8.67
CA PHE A 225 -7.90 -20.44 9.84
C PHE A 225 -8.37 -21.22 11.07
N ASP A 226 -7.47 -22.00 11.67
CA ASP A 226 -7.78 -22.88 12.79
C ASP A 226 -8.14 -22.09 14.05
N GLY A 227 -9.32 -22.37 14.60
CA GLY A 227 -9.79 -21.77 15.85
C GLY A 227 -10.33 -20.34 15.75
N GLU A 228 -10.53 -19.81 14.54
CA GLU A 228 -11.06 -18.46 14.33
C GLU A 228 -12.59 -18.36 14.57
N GLU A 229 -13.30 -19.47 14.67
CA GLU A 229 -14.77 -19.53 14.80
C GLU A 229 -15.31 -18.80 16.04
N ARG A 230 -14.44 -18.53 17.04
CA ARG A 230 -14.78 -17.80 18.28
C ARG A 230 -14.24 -16.37 18.32
N TRP A 231 -13.65 -15.92 17.23
CA TRP A 231 -13.11 -14.57 17.15
C TRP A 231 -14.16 -13.61 16.59
N ASP A 232 -14.37 -12.53 17.29
CA ASP A 232 -15.22 -11.45 16.81
C ASP A 232 -14.33 -10.39 16.14
N LEU A 233 -14.21 -10.49 14.82
CA LEU A 233 -13.35 -9.66 13.99
C LEU A 233 -14.07 -8.43 13.41
N LYS A 234 -15.29 -8.17 13.83
CA LYS A 234 -16.12 -7.05 13.35
C LYS A 234 -15.67 -5.72 13.91
N PHE A 235 -15.80 -4.68 13.11
CA PHE A 235 -15.60 -3.30 13.55
C PHE A 235 -16.65 -2.94 14.63
N LYS A 236 -16.19 -2.39 15.75
CA LYS A 236 -17.04 -2.09 16.90
C LYS A 236 -17.21 -0.61 17.14
N THR A 237 -18.39 -0.23 17.60
CA THR A 237 -18.60 1.02 18.31
C THR A 237 -17.97 0.95 19.70
N TYR A 238 -17.82 2.08 20.37
CA TYR A 238 -17.32 2.11 21.75
C TYR A 238 -18.18 1.23 22.69
N ASP A 239 -19.50 1.36 22.61
CA ASP A 239 -20.42 0.63 23.49
C ASP A 239 -20.37 -0.89 23.22
N GLU A 240 -20.25 -1.30 21.95
CA GLU A 240 -20.07 -2.71 21.58
C GLU A 240 -18.73 -3.27 22.08
N LEU A 241 -17.65 -2.47 22.05
CA LEU A 241 -16.35 -2.89 22.56
C LEU A 241 -16.36 -3.04 24.09
N VAL A 242 -16.95 -2.09 24.81
CA VAL A 242 -17.14 -2.16 26.26
C VAL A 242 -17.97 -3.40 26.63
N GLU A 243 -19.07 -3.64 25.93
CA GLU A 243 -19.91 -4.81 26.17
C GLU A 243 -19.18 -6.13 25.88
N ALA A 244 -18.36 -6.18 24.82
CA ALA A 244 -17.57 -7.37 24.50
C ALA A 244 -16.57 -7.73 25.62
N TYR A 245 -15.85 -6.75 26.17
CA TYR A 245 -14.97 -6.97 27.34
C TYR A 245 -15.77 -7.35 28.59
N ARG A 246 -16.92 -6.74 28.82
CA ARG A 246 -17.80 -7.06 29.94
C ARG A 246 -18.26 -8.53 29.89
N VAL A 247 -18.68 -8.98 28.70
CA VAL A 247 -19.14 -10.38 28.51
C VAL A 247 -17.97 -11.37 28.59
N GLN A 248 -16.79 -11.02 28.05
CA GLN A 248 -15.59 -11.85 28.11
C GLN A 248 -15.11 -12.08 29.58
N ALA A 249 -15.27 -11.09 30.45
CA ALA A 249 -14.95 -11.16 31.88
C ALA A 249 -13.51 -11.64 32.20
N SER A 250 -12.55 -11.33 31.34
CA SER A 250 -11.13 -11.69 31.56
C SER A 250 -10.41 -10.70 32.47
N LEU A 251 -10.84 -9.44 32.49
CA LEU A 251 -10.25 -8.30 33.19
C LEU A 251 -11.29 -7.59 34.06
N PRO A 252 -10.89 -6.96 35.18
CA PRO A 252 -11.77 -6.04 35.94
C PRO A 252 -12.27 -4.88 35.08
N GLU A 253 -13.43 -4.33 35.43
CA GLU A 253 -14.07 -3.26 34.64
C GLU A 253 -13.18 -2.03 34.49
N GLU A 254 -12.62 -1.53 35.58
CA GLU A 254 -11.71 -0.39 35.55
C GLU A 254 -10.46 -0.64 34.69
N VAL A 255 -10.02 -1.89 34.57
CA VAL A 255 -8.83 -2.26 33.79
C VAL A 255 -9.13 -2.26 32.30
N TYR A 256 -10.22 -2.89 31.87
CA TYR A 256 -10.52 -2.87 30.43
C TYR A 256 -11.00 -1.49 29.95
N LEU A 257 -11.71 -0.70 30.76
CA LEU A 257 -12.04 0.67 30.43
C LEU A 257 -10.79 1.54 30.27
N GLN A 258 -9.79 1.36 31.16
CA GLN A 258 -8.51 2.05 31.02
C GLN A 258 -7.74 1.57 29.78
N ALA A 259 -7.78 0.28 29.43
CA ALA A 259 -7.15 -0.24 28.23
C ALA A 259 -7.80 0.34 26.95
N ILE A 260 -9.14 0.53 26.94
CA ILE A 260 -9.83 1.22 25.84
C ILE A 260 -9.42 2.70 25.79
N GLU A 261 -9.37 3.40 26.94
CA GLU A 261 -8.91 4.80 26.99
C GLU A 261 -7.45 4.96 26.55
N ASN A 262 -6.59 3.98 26.83
CA ASN A 262 -5.21 3.99 26.39
C ASN A 262 -5.05 3.99 24.86
N THR A 263 -6.07 3.60 24.09
CA THR A 263 -6.08 3.79 22.63
C THR A 263 -6.10 5.29 22.28
N ASN A 264 -6.85 6.10 23.02
CA ASN A 264 -6.86 7.55 22.86
C ASN A 264 -5.50 8.17 23.27
N VAL A 265 -4.87 7.66 24.34
CA VAL A 265 -3.51 8.04 24.73
C VAL A 265 -2.53 7.76 23.60
N LEU A 266 -2.60 6.58 22.97
CA LEU A 266 -1.79 6.24 21.81
C LEU A 266 -2.02 7.22 20.64
N ALA A 267 -3.29 7.56 20.35
CA ALA A 267 -3.63 8.53 19.31
C ALA A 267 -3.07 9.93 19.62
N ASP A 268 -3.01 10.34 20.91
CA ASP A 268 -2.44 11.62 21.33
C ASP A 268 -0.93 11.66 21.21
N MET A 269 -0.25 10.51 21.32
CA MET A 269 1.21 10.41 21.09
C MET A 269 1.59 10.56 19.62
N VAL A 270 0.65 10.36 18.68
CA VAL A 270 0.90 10.52 17.24
C VAL A 270 0.83 12.01 16.87
N GLU A 271 1.88 12.51 16.27
CA GLU A 271 1.99 13.87 15.75
C GLU A 271 1.55 13.92 14.29
N GLU A 272 0.83 14.97 13.91
CA GLU A 272 0.47 15.19 12.51
C GLU A 272 1.69 15.67 11.72
N PHE A 273 1.82 15.20 10.48
CA PHE A 273 2.87 15.65 9.58
C PHE A 273 2.33 15.90 8.18
N SER A 274 2.93 16.85 7.51
CA SER A 274 2.65 17.17 6.11
C SER A 274 3.76 16.64 5.21
N LEU A 275 3.41 16.35 3.96
CA LEU A 275 4.35 15.92 2.93
C LEU A 275 4.51 17.01 1.89
N ASP A 276 5.73 17.18 1.42
CA ASP A 276 5.99 18.03 0.25
C ASP A 276 5.38 17.37 -1.01
N ARG A 277 4.37 18.05 -1.57
CA ARG A 277 3.63 17.61 -2.78
C ARG A 277 4.21 18.18 -4.07
N GLY A 278 5.30 18.94 -4.00
CA GLY A 278 5.95 19.49 -5.18
C GLY A 278 6.44 18.37 -6.11
N THR A 279 6.34 18.61 -7.42
CA THR A 279 6.92 17.72 -8.44
C THR A 279 8.43 17.61 -8.22
N LYS A 280 8.94 16.40 -8.16
CA LYS A 280 10.36 16.11 -7.94
C LYS A 280 10.91 15.31 -9.11
N TYR A 281 11.47 16.04 -10.07
CA TYR A 281 12.26 15.41 -11.11
C TYR A 281 13.73 15.25 -10.66
N PRO A 282 14.43 14.18 -11.07
CA PRO A 282 15.83 14.01 -10.76
C PRO A 282 16.68 15.12 -11.38
N HIS A 283 17.46 15.85 -10.58
CA HIS A 283 18.45 16.83 -11.06
C HIS A 283 19.74 16.12 -11.43
N ILE A 284 20.01 16.00 -12.73
CA ILE A 284 21.23 15.36 -13.26
C ILE A 284 22.30 16.35 -13.72
N TYR A 285 21.95 17.63 -13.80
CA TYR A 285 22.86 18.74 -14.14
C TYR A 285 22.78 19.84 -13.08
N GLU A 286 23.90 20.45 -12.74
CA GLU A 286 23.96 21.57 -11.80
C GLU A 286 23.16 22.79 -12.31
N HIS A 287 23.18 23.01 -13.65
CA HIS A 287 22.46 24.10 -14.32
C HIS A 287 21.56 23.53 -15.44
N PRO A 288 20.39 22.97 -15.08
CA PRO A 288 19.55 22.21 -16.03
C PRO A 288 19.08 23.03 -17.24
N GLU A 289 18.65 24.28 -17.04
CA GLU A 289 18.21 25.13 -18.16
C GLU A 289 19.32 25.41 -19.17
N LYS A 290 20.54 25.65 -18.70
CA LYS A 290 21.70 25.86 -19.54
C LYS A 290 22.04 24.60 -20.31
N ALA A 291 22.14 23.46 -19.60
CA ALA A 291 22.44 22.17 -20.20
C ALA A 291 21.38 21.77 -21.25
N PHE A 292 20.10 22.03 -20.99
CA PHE A 292 19.03 21.72 -21.91
C PHE A 292 19.14 22.57 -23.19
N LYS A 293 19.38 23.88 -23.06
CA LYS A 293 19.59 24.78 -24.22
C LYS A 293 20.78 24.34 -25.06
N GLU A 294 21.90 24.03 -24.42
CA GLU A 294 23.12 23.58 -25.11
C GLU A 294 22.87 22.26 -25.87
N LYS A 295 22.22 21.27 -25.23
CA LYS A 295 21.87 20.00 -25.89
C LYS A 295 20.91 20.19 -27.06
N VAL A 296 19.89 21.04 -26.93
CA VAL A 296 18.93 21.31 -28.00
C VAL A 296 19.61 22.01 -29.19
N LEU A 297 20.49 23.01 -28.94
CA LEU A 297 21.24 23.70 -29.99
C LEU A 297 22.23 22.76 -30.66
N GLU A 298 22.95 21.96 -29.92
CA GLU A 298 23.85 20.95 -30.45
C GLU A 298 23.09 19.94 -31.31
N ALA A 299 21.96 19.44 -30.82
CA ALA A 299 21.11 18.51 -31.54
C ALA A 299 20.55 19.14 -32.82
N MET A 300 20.09 20.40 -32.79
CA MET A 300 19.64 21.12 -33.97
C MET A 300 20.72 21.17 -35.06
N ASN A 301 21.94 21.51 -34.67
CA ASN A 301 23.07 21.65 -35.64
C ASN A 301 23.56 20.30 -36.19
N ASN A 302 23.51 19.26 -35.40
CA ASN A 302 24.06 17.93 -35.76
C ASN A 302 22.99 16.98 -36.31
N HIS A 303 21.70 17.31 -36.21
CA HIS A 303 20.61 16.44 -36.66
C HIS A 303 20.57 16.38 -38.19
N PRO A 304 20.63 15.17 -38.81
CA PRO A 304 20.84 15.02 -40.26
C PRO A 304 19.76 15.64 -41.14
N TYR A 305 18.59 15.90 -40.59
CA TYR A 305 17.43 16.37 -41.30
C TYR A 305 16.87 17.70 -40.81
N ALA A 306 17.21 18.19 -39.63
CA ALA A 306 16.56 19.38 -39.04
C ALA A 306 16.72 20.61 -39.93
N LEU A 307 17.95 21.08 -40.11
CA LEU A 307 18.25 22.25 -40.99
C LEU A 307 18.13 21.98 -42.49
N LYS A 308 17.99 20.71 -42.88
CA LYS A 308 17.73 20.34 -44.27
C LYS A 308 16.24 20.45 -44.65
N ASN A 309 15.37 20.15 -43.70
CA ASN A 309 13.91 20.06 -43.92
C ASN A 309 13.17 21.32 -43.53
N HIS A 310 13.77 22.17 -42.67
CA HIS A 310 13.13 23.34 -42.10
C HIS A 310 13.99 24.59 -42.24
N ASP A 311 13.34 25.73 -42.37
CA ASP A 311 13.98 27.05 -42.28
C ASP A 311 14.53 27.25 -40.88
N GLU A 312 15.80 27.70 -40.76
CA GLU A 312 16.46 27.84 -39.50
C GLU A 312 15.75 28.81 -38.53
N ARG A 313 15.19 29.90 -39.06
CA ARG A 313 14.49 30.89 -38.24
C ARG A 313 13.18 30.31 -37.69
N GLU A 314 12.39 29.69 -38.58
CA GLU A 314 11.14 29.04 -38.18
C GLU A 314 11.39 27.93 -37.15
N LEU A 315 12.41 27.09 -37.34
CA LEU A 315 12.80 26.06 -36.38
C LEU A 315 13.17 26.67 -35.05
N ARG A 316 14.02 27.73 -35.02
CA ARG A 316 14.39 28.40 -33.78
C ARG A 316 13.20 29.02 -33.03
N ASP A 317 12.23 29.58 -33.77
CA ASP A 317 11.00 30.15 -33.18
C ASP A 317 10.20 29.03 -32.47
N VAL A 318 10.01 27.86 -33.10
CA VAL A 318 9.32 26.71 -32.52
C VAL A 318 10.07 26.21 -31.29
N LEU A 319 11.41 26.02 -31.38
CA LEU A 319 12.22 25.56 -30.24
C LEU A 319 12.17 26.51 -29.02
N ASN A 320 12.15 27.85 -29.30
CA ASN A 320 12.04 28.84 -28.24
C ASN A 320 10.65 28.84 -27.57
N GLU A 321 9.59 28.59 -28.35
CA GLU A 321 8.21 28.45 -27.82
C GLU A 321 8.14 27.20 -26.91
N GLU A 322 8.55 26.05 -27.39
CA GLU A 322 8.57 24.80 -26.60
C GLU A 322 9.44 24.93 -25.33
N PHE A 323 10.62 25.55 -25.45
CA PHE A 323 11.50 25.76 -24.30
C PHE A 323 10.83 26.56 -23.19
N LYS A 324 10.13 27.67 -23.54
CA LYS A 324 9.37 28.48 -22.55
C LYS A 324 8.29 27.63 -21.83
N VAL A 325 7.64 26.73 -22.55
CA VAL A 325 6.63 25.85 -21.95
C VAL A 325 7.28 24.83 -21.02
N TYR A 326 8.39 24.20 -21.42
CA TYR A 326 9.14 23.29 -20.53
C TYR A 326 9.65 23.98 -19.27
N GLN A 327 10.07 25.24 -19.38
CA GLN A 327 10.49 26.05 -18.23
C GLN A 327 9.28 26.37 -17.31
N ALA A 328 8.16 26.82 -17.89
CA ALA A 328 6.95 27.16 -17.12
C ALA A 328 6.33 25.95 -16.41
N THR A 329 6.44 24.76 -16.99
CA THR A 329 5.93 23.50 -16.43
C THR A 329 6.95 22.75 -15.58
N GLN A 330 8.14 23.32 -15.35
CA GLN A 330 9.25 22.71 -14.58
C GLN A 330 9.66 21.32 -15.10
N SER A 331 9.53 21.06 -16.40
CA SER A 331 9.75 19.74 -17.00
C SER A 331 11.14 19.57 -17.64
N ILE A 332 12.02 20.55 -17.51
CA ILE A 332 13.37 20.52 -18.11
C ILE A 332 14.19 19.33 -17.61
N ASP A 333 14.21 19.09 -16.29
CA ASP A 333 14.94 17.96 -15.72
C ASP A 333 14.40 16.62 -16.20
N PHE A 334 13.08 16.51 -16.37
CA PHE A 334 12.46 15.30 -16.94
C PHE A 334 12.93 15.05 -18.38
N MET A 335 12.95 16.10 -19.21
CA MET A 335 13.44 15.98 -20.60
C MET A 335 14.94 15.65 -20.66
N LEU A 336 15.74 16.19 -19.74
CA LEU A 336 17.15 15.86 -19.63
C LEU A 336 17.38 14.41 -19.21
N LEU A 337 16.58 13.89 -18.27
CA LEU A 337 16.60 12.48 -17.89
C LEU A 337 16.24 11.56 -19.06
N GLN A 338 15.21 11.92 -19.82
CA GLN A 338 14.84 11.16 -21.04
C GLN A 338 15.95 11.21 -22.09
N THR A 339 16.60 12.35 -22.26
CA THR A 339 17.73 12.48 -23.19
C THR A 339 18.89 11.59 -22.75
N TYR A 340 19.24 11.61 -21.47
CA TYR A 340 20.29 10.74 -20.90
C TYR A 340 19.99 9.26 -21.13
N LEU A 341 18.74 8.84 -20.96
CA LEU A 341 18.31 7.47 -21.24
C LEU A 341 18.48 7.13 -22.73
N ARG A 342 18.08 8.03 -23.65
CA ARG A 342 18.25 7.83 -25.11
C ARG A 342 19.74 7.74 -25.52
N GLU A 343 20.60 8.52 -24.87
CA GLU A 343 22.06 8.46 -25.08
C GLU A 343 22.60 7.08 -24.68
N TRP A 344 22.25 6.60 -23.49
CA TRP A 344 22.64 5.28 -23.01
C TRP A 344 22.11 4.14 -23.90
N GLU A 345 20.87 4.22 -24.36
CA GLU A 345 20.29 3.23 -25.27
C GLU A 345 21.04 3.13 -26.59
N ARG A 346 21.43 4.25 -27.17
CA ARG A 346 22.23 4.27 -28.41
C ARG A 346 23.62 3.64 -28.21
N GLU A 347 24.26 3.90 -27.07
CA GLU A 347 25.56 3.31 -26.72
C GLU A 347 25.48 1.78 -26.49
N ASN A 348 24.30 1.26 -26.18
CA ASN A 348 24.06 -0.15 -25.87
C ASN A 348 23.27 -0.90 -26.97
N ASP A 349 23.16 -0.34 -28.16
CA ASP A 349 22.43 -0.92 -29.31
C ASP A 349 20.98 -1.29 -28.98
N ILE A 350 20.31 -0.49 -28.12
CA ILE A 350 18.91 -0.66 -27.76
C ILE A 350 18.06 0.21 -28.68
N GLN A 351 17.09 -0.42 -29.33
CA GLN A 351 16.14 0.29 -30.19
C GLN A 351 14.80 0.49 -29.48
N CYS A 352 14.32 1.73 -29.51
CA CYS A 352 12.98 2.08 -29.08
C CYS A 352 12.09 2.41 -30.28
N GLY A 353 10.76 2.40 -30.04
CA GLY A 353 9.76 2.79 -31.04
C GLY A 353 9.93 4.22 -31.51
N TYR A 354 9.35 4.54 -32.68
CA TYR A 354 9.49 5.87 -33.33
C TYR A 354 8.87 7.02 -32.55
N GLY A 355 8.03 6.75 -31.59
CA GLY A 355 7.32 7.71 -30.76
C GLY A 355 5.88 7.29 -30.56
N ARG A 356 5.39 7.46 -29.35
CA ARG A 356 4.03 7.10 -28.93
C ARG A 356 3.44 8.23 -28.10
N GLY A 357 2.12 8.41 -28.24
CA GLY A 357 1.40 9.41 -27.49
C GLY A 357 1.68 10.86 -27.91
N SER A 358 1.43 11.78 -27.00
CA SER A 358 1.44 13.23 -27.27
C SER A 358 2.85 13.81 -27.44
N VAL A 359 3.90 13.17 -26.91
CA VAL A 359 5.30 13.64 -27.02
C VAL A 359 5.77 13.79 -28.47
N SER A 360 5.18 13.04 -29.39
CA SER A 360 5.46 13.17 -30.83
C SER A 360 5.16 14.58 -31.39
N GLY A 361 4.41 15.42 -30.66
CA GLY A 361 4.17 16.82 -31.01
C GLY A 361 5.31 17.77 -30.68
N SER A 362 6.38 17.33 -29.99
CA SER A 362 7.50 18.18 -29.62
C SER A 362 8.66 18.08 -30.60
N MET A 363 9.08 19.21 -31.13
CA MET A 363 10.27 19.33 -31.99
C MET A 363 11.57 19.16 -31.18
N ILE A 364 11.60 19.66 -29.94
CA ILE A 364 12.71 19.42 -29.01
C ILE A 364 12.88 17.92 -28.74
N ALA A 365 11.80 17.20 -28.46
CA ALA A 365 11.85 15.75 -28.25
C ALA A 365 12.35 14.99 -29.47
N TYR A 366 12.01 15.44 -30.68
CA TYR A 366 12.55 14.90 -31.94
C TYR A 366 14.05 15.13 -32.07
N LEU A 367 14.51 16.35 -31.86
CA LEU A 367 15.95 16.66 -31.95
C LEU A 367 16.81 15.89 -30.94
N LEU A 368 16.33 15.74 -29.73
CA LEU A 368 17.00 15.00 -28.65
C LEU A 368 16.91 13.47 -28.82
N GLY A 369 16.14 12.99 -29.81
CA GLY A 369 15.98 11.57 -30.10
C GLY A 369 15.04 10.83 -29.11
N ILE A 370 14.25 11.56 -28.35
CA ILE A 370 13.20 11.01 -27.49
C ILE A 370 12.07 10.43 -28.33
N THR A 371 11.78 11.07 -29.47
CA THR A 371 10.91 10.55 -30.53
C THR A 371 11.60 10.68 -31.88
N GLN A 372 11.19 9.90 -32.86
CA GLN A 372 11.68 9.97 -34.25
C GLN A 372 10.66 10.67 -35.17
N MET A 373 9.67 11.34 -34.60
CA MET A 373 8.63 12.04 -35.32
C MET A 373 8.94 13.53 -35.46
N ASP A 374 9.20 13.98 -36.67
CA ASP A 374 9.36 15.40 -37.02
C ASP A 374 8.02 16.11 -36.89
N SER A 375 7.78 16.77 -35.75
CA SER A 375 6.48 17.36 -35.43
C SER A 375 6.08 18.48 -36.38
N MET A 376 7.04 19.28 -36.86
CA MET A 376 6.79 20.37 -37.82
C MET A 376 6.39 19.80 -39.18
N ARG A 377 7.09 18.78 -39.68
CA ARG A 377 6.77 18.14 -40.97
C ARG A 377 5.37 17.54 -41.01
N TYR A 378 4.91 16.96 -39.88
CA TYR A 378 3.57 16.34 -39.80
C TYR A 378 2.49 17.26 -39.23
N GLY A 379 2.81 18.51 -38.94
CA GLY A 379 1.85 19.46 -38.37
C GLY A 379 1.28 19.02 -36.99
N LEU A 380 2.09 18.37 -36.17
CA LEU A 380 1.66 17.87 -34.87
C LEU A 380 1.60 19.00 -33.85
N ASN A 381 0.62 18.92 -32.94
CA ASN A 381 0.36 19.98 -31.97
C ASN A 381 1.10 19.70 -30.63
N PHE A 382 2.13 20.51 -30.34
CA PHE A 382 2.90 20.47 -29.12
C PHE A 382 2.05 20.68 -27.86
N PHE A 383 1.02 21.55 -27.89
CA PHE A 383 0.17 21.83 -26.73
C PHE A 383 -0.71 20.65 -26.28
N ARG A 384 -0.80 19.59 -27.09
CA ARG A 384 -1.37 18.30 -26.61
C ARG A 384 -0.44 17.56 -25.66
N PHE A 385 0.86 17.75 -25.80
CA PHE A 385 1.86 17.14 -24.93
C PHE A 385 2.07 17.99 -23.67
N MET A 386 2.40 19.27 -23.84
CA MET A 386 2.69 20.18 -22.74
C MET A 386 1.88 21.46 -22.87
N ASN A 387 1.17 21.82 -21.81
CA ASN A 387 0.35 23.03 -21.80
C ASN A 387 0.47 23.71 -20.41
N PRO A 388 0.93 24.99 -20.35
CA PRO A 388 1.07 25.71 -19.07
C PRO A 388 -0.23 25.84 -18.28
N SER A 389 -1.39 25.76 -18.92
CA SER A 389 -2.71 25.81 -18.27
C SER A 389 -3.14 24.46 -17.67
N ARG A 390 -2.44 23.37 -17.95
CA ARG A 390 -2.69 22.05 -17.40
C ARG A 390 -1.63 21.73 -16.32
N VAL A 391 -2.07 21.51 -15.11
CA VAL A 391 -1.22 21.02 -14.01
C VAL A 391 -1.12 19.49 -14.10
N THR A 392 -0.52 18.98 -15.18
CA THR A 392 -0.24 17.54 -15.33
C THR A 392 1.24 17.35 -15.61
N ASN A 393 1.84 16.36 -14.96
CA ASN A 393 3.21 15.98 -15.23
C ASN A 393 3.37 15.53 -16.70
N ALA A 394 4.57 15.73 -17.26
CA ALA A 394 4.91 15.20 -18.57
C ALA A 394 4.84 13.66 -18.54
N ASP A 395 4.23 13.07 -19.57
CA ASP A 395 4.13 11.63 -19.77
C ASP A 395 4.74 11.25 -21.12
N ILE A 396 5.73 10.35 -21.10
CA ILE A 396 6.44 9.88 -22.30
C ILE A 396 6.40 8.35 -22.31
N ASP A 397 5.55 7.83 -23.18
CA ASP A 397 5.50 6.40 -23.46
C ASP A 397 6.61 5.99 -24.42
N THR A 398 7.28 4.88 -24.11
CA THR A 398 8.30 4.31 -25.00
C THR A 398 8.09 2.81 -25.17
N ASP A 399 8.01 2.37 -26.41
CA ASP A 399 7.89 0.96 -26.77
C ASP A 399 9.28 0.33 -26.95
N TYR A 400 9.48 -0.83 -26.36
CA TYR A 400 10.70 -1.64 -26.48
C TYR A 400 10.37 -3.07 -26.88
N SER A 401 11.33 -3.74 -27.54
CA SER A 401 11.28 -5.19 -27.64
C SER A 401 11.31 -5.83 -26.25
N GLY A 402 10.70 -7.00 -26.05
CA GLY A 402 10.71 -7.67 -24.76
C GLY A 402 12.11 -7.88 -24.19
N LYS A 403 13.09 -8.21 -25.05
CA LYS A 403 14.50 -8.39 -24.69
C LYS A 403 15.17 -7.09 -24.23
N ASP A 404 14.88 -5.99 -24.89
CA ASP A 404 15.52 -4.71 -24.61
C ASP A 404 14.84 -4.00 -23.44
N ARG A 405 13.52 -4.17 -23.27
CA ARG A 405 12.77 -3.66 -22.12
C ARG A 405 13.40 -4.09 -20.80
N ASP A 406 13.79 -5.36 -20.67
CA ASP A 406 14.40 -5.87 -19.45
C ASP A 406 15.78 -5.26 -19.17
N LYS A 407 16.57 -4.94 -20.22
CA LYS A 407 17.85 -4.24 -20.05
C LYS A 407 17.63 -2.80 -19.56
N VAL A 408 16.68 -2.08 -20.18
CA VAL A 408 16.33 -0.71 -19.77
C VAL A 408 15.82 -0.68 -18.33
N LYS A 409 14.93 -1.62 -17.97
CA LYS A 409 14.44 -1.78 -16.60
C LYS A 409 15.58 -2.02 -15.61
N GLN A 410 16.53 -2.89 -15.93
CA GLN A 410 17.71 -3.15 -15.09
C GLN A 410 18.61 -1.94 -14.95
N PHE A 411 18.75 -1.15 -16.00
CA PHE A 411 19.52 0.09 -15.98
C PHE A 411 18.87 1.11 -15.02
N LEU A 412 17.57 1.30 -15.13
CA LEU A 412 16.82 2.26 -14.31
C LEU A 412 16.74 1.84 -12.83
N LEU A 413 16.52 0.55 -12.55
CA LEU A 413 16.17 0.07 -11.20
C LEU A 413 17.37 -0.35 -10.34
N ARG A 414 18.58 -0.45 -10.89
CA ARG A 414 19.73 -1.00 -10.15
C ARG A 414 20.86 -0.02 -9.90
N ASP A 415 20.55 1.26 -9.79
CA ASP A 415 21.56 2.33 -9.64
C ASP A 415 22.67 2.29 -10.73
N LYS A 416 22.39 1.65 -11.87
CA LYS A 416 23.31 1.56 -13.00
C LYS A 416 23.41 2.86 -13.80
N MET A 417 22.47 3.79 -13.56
CA MET A 417 22.54 5.12 -14.16
C MET A 417 23.76 5.92 -13.71
N ASN A 418 24.44 5.46 -12.66
CA ASN A 418 25.60 6.15 -12.09
C ASN A 418 25.35 7.64 -11.75
N LEU A 419 24.12 7.94 -11.38
CA LEU A 419 23.68 9.29 -11.03
C LEU A 419 23.51 9.37 -9.51
N PRO A 420 24.29 10.21 -8.81
CA PRO A 420 24.17 10.38 -7.38
C PRO A 420 22.80 10.93 -7.02
N ASN A 421 22.25 10.50 -5.90
CA ASN A 421 20.99 10.97 -5.33
C ASN A 421 19.70 10.62 -6.10
N ILE A 422 19.78 9.80 -7.17
CA ILE A 422 18.60 9.27 -7.84
C ILE A 422 18.23 7.93 -7.24
N ARG A 423 16.95 7.75 -6.97
CA ARG A 423 16.35 6.47 -6.57
C ARG A 423 15.25 6.12 -7.55
N SER A 424 15.16 4.87 -7.90
CA SER A 424 14.11 4.36 -8.78
C SER A 424 13.43 3.16 -8.14
N ALA A 425 12.13 3.02 -8.36
CA ALA A 425 11.33 1.92 -7.90
C ALA A 425 10.24 1.59 -8.93
N GLU A 426 9.81 0.35 -8.95
CA GLU A 426 8.61 -0.04 -9.69
C GLU A 426 7.38 0.35 -8.89
N ILE A 427 6.35 0.82 -9.57
CA ILE A 427 5.03 1.01 -8.98
C ILE A 427 4.36 -0.36 -8.94
N ILE A 428 3.94 -0.79 -7.75
CA ILE A 428 3.18 -2.03 -7.59
C ILE A 428 1.77 -1.87 -8.13
N THR A 429 1.21 -2.97 -8.62
CA THR A 429 -0.20 -3.09 -8.96
C THR A 429 -0.84 -4.17 -8.10
N PHE A 430 -2.16 -4.12 -7.95
CA PHE A 430 -2.90 -5.13 -7.20
C PHE A 430 -3.71 -5.99 -8.16
N ASN A 431 -3.67 -7.29 -7.94
CA ASN A 431 -4.61 -8.21 -8.57
C ASN A 431 -5.89 -8.24 -7.74
N THR A 432 -7.00 -7.93 -8.37
CA THR A 432 -8.32 -7.90 -7.73
C THR A 432 -9.28 -8.93 -8.35
N ILE A 433 -10.26 -9.34 -7.58
CA ILE A 433 -11.34 -10.20 -8.07
C ILE A 433 -12.27 -9.35 -8.92
N ALA A 434 -12.36 -9.64 -10.21
CA ALA A 434 -13.33 -9.01 -11.10
C ALA A 434 -14.72 -9.64 -10.97
N LEU A 435 -15.77 -8.96 -11.45
CA LEU A 435 -17.19 -9.36 -11.34
C LEU A 435 -17.44 -10.85 -11.68
N ARG A 436 -16.93 -11.34 -12.81
CA ARG A 436 -17.08 -12.76 -13.19
C ARG A 436 -16.42 -13.70 -12.19
N GLY A 437 -15.28 -13.32 -11.64
CA GLY A 437 -14.58 -14.06 -10.59
C GLY A 437 -15.39 -14.09 -9.30
N ALA A 438 -15.90 -12.94 -8.88
CA ALA A 438 -16.75 -12.80 -7.69
C ALA A 438 -18.01 -13.67 -7.79
N ILE A 439 -18.73 -13.63 -8.91
CA ILE A 439 -19.92 -14.47 -9.16
C ILE A 439 -19.55 -15.95 -9.02
N ARG A 440 -18.45 -16.39 -9.64
CA ARG A 440 -18.02 -17.81 -9.57
C ARG A 440 -17.61 -18.23 -8.16
N ASP A 441 -16.88 -17.39 -7.44
CA ASP A 441 -16.46 -17.69 -6.08
C ASP A 441 -17.67 -17.77 -5.12
N VAL A 442 -18.62 -16.83 -5.25
CA VAL A 442 -19.84 -16.83 -4.45
C VAL A 442 -20.72 -18.05 -4.77
N CYS A 443 -20.96 -18.36 -6.06
CA CYS A 443 -21.74 -19.54 -6.44
C CYS A 443 -21.07 -20.83 -5.97
N ARG A 444 -19.74 -20.93 -6.07
CA ARG A 444 -19.00 -22.08 -5.55
C ARG A 444 -19.23 -22.28 -4.06
N ALA A 445 -19.14 -21.21 -3.26
CA ALA A 445 -19.32 -21.31 -1.82
C ALA A 445 -20.78 -21.59 -1.41
N LEU A 446 -21.77 -21.00 -2.10
CA LEU A 446 -23.19 -21.17 -1.75
C LEU A 446 -23.76 -22.52 -2.19
N TYR A 447 -23.30 -23.04 -3.35
CA TYR A 447 -23.96 -24.20 -3.99
C TYR A 447 -23.06 -25.43 -4.15
N ARG A 448 -21.78 -25.40 -3.72
CA ARG A 448 -20.83 -26.52 -3.85
C ARG A 448 -21.37 -27.84 -3.28
N ASP A 449 -21.99 -27.76 -2.11
CA ASP A 449 -22.47 -28.95 -1.39
C ASP A 449 -23.92 -29.34 -1.74
N ASN A 450 -24.57 -28.55 -2.59
CA ASN A 450 -25.92 -28.85 -3.07
C ASN A 450 -25.88 -29.82 -4.23
N ARG A 451 -26.28 -31.08 -4.00
CA ARG A 451 -26.26 -32.16 -5.01
C ARG A 451 -27.26 -31.96 -6.16
N GLU A 452 -28.27 -31.10 -5.96
CA GLU A 452 -29.30 -30.82 -6.96
C GLU A 452 -28.92 -29.71 -7.91
N VAL A 453 -27.86 -28.96 -7.59
CA VAL A 453 -27.43 -27.74 -8.28
C VAL A 453 -26.00 -27.88 -8.78
N ASN A 454 -25.81 -27.73 -10.09
CA ASN A 454 -24.47 -27.59 -10.63
C ASN A 454 -24.01 -26.11 -10.52
N TYR A 455 -23.21 -25.82 -9.50
CA TYR A 455 -22.75 -24.47 -9.22
C TYR A 455 -21.98 -23.82 -10.39
N ILE A 456 -21.28 -24.60 -11.21
CA ILE A 456 -20.55 -24.10 -12.38
C ILE A 456 -21.53 -23.59 -13.43
N GLN A 457 -22.59 -24.38 -13.72
CA GLN A 457 -23.62 -23.99 -14.70
C GLN A 457 -24.41 -22.78 -14.25
N ILE A 458 -24.74 -22.68 -12.96
CA ILE A 458 -25.39 -21.48 -12.39
C ILE A 458 -24.47 -20.28 -12.50
N ALA A 459 -23.22 -20.41 -12.09
CA ALA A 459 -22.26 -19.32 -12.17
C ALA A 459 -22.07 -18.81 -13.60
N ASP A 460 -21.94 -19.72 -14.57
CA ASP A 460 -21.81 -19.33 -15.99
C ASP A 460 -23.08 -18.65 -16.52
N LYS A 461 -24.27 -19.13 -16.10
CA LYS A 461 -25.54 -18.50 -16.46
C LYS A 461 -25.62 -17.07 -15.92
N ILE A 462 -25.33 -16.88 -14.62
CA ILE A 462 -25.35 -15.55 -13.98
C ILE A 462 -24.28 -14.64 -14.60
N CYS A 463 -23.06 -15.14 -14.86
CA CYS A 463 -22.01 -14.37 -15.52
C CYS A 463 -22.43 -13.85 -16.90
N ASN A 464 -23.05 -14.70 -17.71
CA ASN A 464 -23.50 -14.33 -19.05
C ASN A 464 -24.66 -13.32 -19.00
N GLU A 465 -25.59 -13.49 -18.05
CA GLU A 465 -26.70 -12.57 -17.85
C GLU A 465 -26.20 -11.21 -17.33
N ALA A 466 -25.27 -11.17 -16.37
CA ALA A 466 -24.66 -9.96 -15.84
C ALA A 466 -23.84 -9.20 -16.90
N GLU A 467 -23.20 -9.91 -17.84
CA GLU A 467 -22.46 -9.28 -18.94
C GLU A 467 -23.38 -8.57 -19.94
N LEU A 468 -24.60 -9.06 -20.14
CA LEU A 468 -25.58 -8.51 -21.06
C LEU A 468 -26.53 -7.49 -20.38
N HIS A 469 -26.97 -7.79 -19.17
CA HIS A 469 -27.99 -7.08 -18.41
C HIS A 469 -27.75 -7.21 -16.90
N GLU A 470 -26.77 -6.49 -16.35
CA GLU A 470 -26.36 -6.62 -14.95
C GLU A 470 -27.52 -6.35 -13.96
N GLU A 471 -28.33 -5.32 -14.19
CA GLU A 471 -29.46 -4.98 -13.31
C GLU A 471 -30.45 -6.14 -13.20
N LYS A 472 -30.77 -6.78 -14.34
CA LYS A 472 -31.65 -7.95 -14.35
C LYS A 472 -31.05 -9.16 -13.63
N ALA A 473 -29.75 -9.41 -13.80
CA ALA A 473 -29.08 -10.49 -13.09
C ALA A 473 -29.11 -10.25 -11.55
N ARG A 474 -29.02 -9.00 -11.12
CA ARG A 474 -29.15 -8.61 -9.69
C ARG A 474 -30.55 -8.85 -9.16
N GLU A 475 -31.58 -8.58 -9.96
CA GLU A 475 -32.98 -8.86 -9.61
C GLU A 475 -33.29 -10.34 -9.55
N ASP A 476 -32.77 -11.12 -10.48
CA ASP A 476 -33.03 -12.56 -10.59
C ASP A 476 -32.22 -13.42 -9.57
N TYR A 477 -31.06 -12.91 -9.09
CA TYR A 477 -30.15 -13.61 -8.15
C TYR A 477 -29.70 -12.73 -6.98
N PRO A 478 -30.61 -12.12 -6.20
CA PRO A 478 -30.26 -11.16 -5.16
C PRO A 478 -29.39 -11.78 -4.05
N GLU A 479 -29.58 -13.07 -3.72
CA GLU A 479 -28.78 -13.78 -2.73
C GLU A 479 -27.32 -13.97 -3.15
N VAL A 480 -27.03 -14.04 -4.46
CA VAL A 480 -25.68 -14.12 -5.01
C VAL A 480 -25.04 -12.72 -5.00
N PHE A 481 -25.75 -11.73 -5.51
CA PHE A 481 -25.22 -10.37 -5.64
C PHE A 481 -25.00 -9.67 -4.30
N MET A 482 -25.72 -10.02 -3.25
CA MET A 482 -25.47 -9.56 -1.90
C MET A 482 -23.99 -9.76 -1.49
N TYR A 483 -23.39 -10.90 -1.85
CA TYR A 483 -22.00 -11.21 -1.52
C TYR A 483 -21.04 -10.88 -2.67
N VAL A 484 -21.51 -10.89 -3.91
CA VAL A 484 -20.71 -10.46 -5.06
C VAL A 484 -20.24 -9.02 -4.89
N ASP A 485 -21.10 -8.12 -4.39
CA ASP A 485 -20.74 -6.72 -4.16
C ASP A 485 -19.67 -6.56 -3.09
N ILE A 486 -19.63 -7.43 -2.10
CA ILE A 486 -18.60 -7.44 -1.07
C ILE A 486 -17.26 -7.98 -1.60
N VAL A 487 -17.31 -9.06 -2.38
CA VAL A 487 -16.12 -9.80 -2.87
C VAL A 487 -15.51 -9.13 -4.11
N ASN A 488 -16.31 -8.48 -4.94
CA ASN A 488 -15.85 -7.82 -6.15
C ASN A 488 -14.85 -6.69 -5.82
N GLY A 489 -13.76 -6.63 -6.56
CA GLY A 489 -12.69 -5.67 -6.34
C GLY A 489 -11.77 -5.99 -5.15
N THR A 490 -12.01 -7.08 -4.40
CA THR A 490 -11.13 -7.50 -3.30
C THR A 490 -9.72 -7.80 -3.82
N ILE A 491 -8.70 -7.24 -3.17
CA ILE A 491 -7.29 -7.49 -3.48
C ILE A 491 -6.95 -8.92 -3.05
N VAL A 492 -6.21 -9.64 -3.91
CA VAL A 492 -5.79 -11.02 -3.64
C VAL A 492 -4.28 -11.22 -3.72
N SER A 493 -3.55 -10.33 -4.38
CA SER A 493 -2.08 -10.37 -4.43
C SER A 493 -1.50 -9.08 -5.02
N ILE A 494 -0.19 -8.91 -4.88
CA ILE A 494 0.59 -7.90 -5.61
C ILE A 494 0.87 -8.43 -7.03
N GLY A 495 0.66 -7.57 -8.03
CA GLY A 495 0.94 -7.85 -9.45
C GLY A 495 2.39 -7.64 -9.85
#